data_2f2ac4445042ae8023192b1dab323e18
#
_entry.id   2f2ac4445042ae8023192b1dab323e18
#
_cell.length_a   1.000
_cell.length_b   1.000
_cell.length_c   1.000
_cell.angle_alpha   90.00
_cell.angle_beta   90.00
_cell.angle_gamma   90.00
#
_symmetry.space_group_name_H-M   'P 1'
#
loop_
_entity.id
_entity.type
_entity.pdbx_description
1 polymer ?
#
loop_
_entity_poly.entity_id
_entity_poly.type
_entity_poly.pdbx_seq_one_letter_code
_entity_poly.pdbx_strand_id
1 'polypeptide(L)'
;IIKEGGLADFTTVNQKGKLQVNAGGTATNVTLKQGGALVTSTAATVTGSNRLGNFTVENGNADGVVLESGGRLDVQEGHSAWKTLVDDGGTLAVSAGGKATDVTMTSGSALIADSGATVEGTNASGKFSIDGTSGQASGLLLENGGSFTVNAGGLASNTTVGHRGTLTLAAGGSLSGRTQLSKGASMVLNGDVVSTGDIVNAGEIHFDNQTTQEAALSRAVAKGDAPVTFHKLTTSNLTGQGGTINMRVSLDGSNASDQLVINGGQATGKTWLAFTNVGNSNLGVATTGQGIRVVDAQNGATTEEGAFALSRPLQAGAFNYTLNRDSDEDWYLRSENAYRAEVPLYTSMLTQAMD
;
A
#
# COMPACT_ATOMS: atom_id res chain seq x y z
N ILE A 1 10.97 -30.30 -2.11
CA ILE A 1 10.46 -29.54 -3.26
C ILE A 1 10.25 -30.49 -4.42
N ILE A 2 9.05 -30.53 -4.99
CA ILE A 2 8.68 -31.31 -6.17
C ILE A 2 8.57 -30.31 -7.33
N LYS A 3 9.38 -30.54 -8.35
CA LYS A 3 9.41 -29.70 -9.56
C LYS A 3 8.49 -30.27 -10.62
N GLU A 4 8.34 -29.57 -11.73
CA GLU A 4 7.62 -30.03 -12.92
C GLU A 4 8.07 -31.44 -13.32
N GLY A 5 7.12 -32.34 -13.56
CA GLY A 5 7.34 -33.75 -13.85
C GLY A 5 7.78 -34.62 -12.66
N GLY A 6 8.07 -33.98 -11.51
CA GLY A 6 8.42 -34.69 -10.28
C GLY A 6 7.19 -35.33 -9.63
N LEU A 7 7.40 -36.49 -9.02
CA LEU A 7 6.37 -37.28 -8.34
C LEU A 7 6.79 -37.57 -6.90
N ALA A 8 5.84 -37.47 -5.97
CA ALA A 8 5.98 -37.96 -4.60
C ALA A 8 4.69 -38.66 -4.17
N ASP A 9 4.83 -39.72 -3.40
CA ASP A 9 3.71 -40.50 -2.88
C ASP A 9 3.91 -40.77 -1.38
N PHE A 10 2.82 -40.88 -0.64
CA PHE A 10 2.84 -41.13 0.81
C PHE A 10 3.71 -40.14 1.63
N THR A 11 3.63 -38.85 1.30
CA THR A 11 4.41 -37.83 1.99
C THR A 11 3.68 -37.34 3.26
N THR A 12 4.32 -37.44 4.42
CA THR A 12 3.82 -36.86 5.66
C THR A 12 4.56 -35.53 5.95
N VAL A 13 3.80 -34.46 6.11
CA VAL A 13 4.31 -33.13 6.48
C VAL A 13 3.97 -32.90 7.94
N ASN A 14 4.96 -33.01 8.80
CA ASN A 14 4.81 -32.79 10.25
C ASN A 14 4.82 -31.28 10.58
N GLN A 15 4.51 -30.96 11.84
CA GLN A 15 4.64 -29.59 12.37
C GLN A 15 6.04 -29.02 12.05
N LYS A 16 6.08 -27.78 11.56
CA LYS A 16 7.28 -27.09 11.05
C LYS A 16 7.89 -27.70 9.77
N GLY A 17 7.35 -28.79 9.28
CA GLY A 17 7.73 -29.33 7.98
C GLY A 17 7.12 -28.52 6.84
N LYS A 18 7.72 -28.59 5.65
CA LYS A 18 7.24 -27.90 4.44
C LYS A 18 7.30 -28.83 3.24
N LEU A 19 6.16 -28.96 2.57
CA LEU A 19 6.06 -29.57 1.24
C LEU A 19 5.81 -28.46 0.22
N GLN A 20 6.70 -28.35 -0.76
CA GLN A 20 6.52 -27.44 -1.88
C GLN A 20 6.33 -28.26 -3.17
N VAL A 21 5.23 -28.02 -3.86
CA VAL A 21 4.90 -28.65 -5.14
C VAL A 21 4.72 -27.54 -6.17
N ASN A 22 5.65 -27.46 -7.10
CA ASN A 22 5.61 -26.45 -8.16
C ASN A 22 4.61 -26.86 -9.26
N ALA A 23 4.27 -25.91 -10.13
CA ALA A 23 3.46 -26.17 -11.31
C ALA A 23 3.97 -27.40 -12.07
N GLY A 24 3.07 -28.28 -12.48
CA GLY A 24 3.42 -29.56 -13.16
C GLY A 24 4.02 -30.64 -12.27
N GLY A 25 4.26 -30.37 -10.98
CA GLY A 25 4.66 -31.41 -10.02
C GLY A 25 3.44 -32.12 -9.45
N THR A 26 3.63 -33.34 -8.95
CA THR A 26 2.57 -34.19 -8.40
C THR A 26 2.97 -34.75 -7.04
N ALA A 27 2.09 -34.62 -6.05
CA ALA A 27 2.18 -35.27 -4.76
C ALA A 27 0.83 -35.93 -4.41
N THR A 28 0.87 -37.24 -4.16
CA THR A 28 -0.33 -38.05 -3.82
C THR A 28 -0.21 -38.63 -2.43
N ASN A 29 -1.36 -38.97 -1.83
CA ASN A 29 -1.42 -39.52 -0.49
C ASN A 29 -0.65 -38.68 0.55
N VAL A 30 -0.77 -37.34 0.44
CA VAL A 30 -0.12 -36.41 1.37
C VAL A 30 -0.88 -36.42 2.68
N THR A 31 -0.17 -36.55 3.79
CA THR A 31 -0.71 -36.31 5.13
C THR A 31 -0.15 -35.00 5.66
N LEU A 32 -0.96 -33.94 5.65
CA LEU A 32 -0.58 -32.63 6.16
C LEU A 32 -1.03 -32.52 7.61
N LYS A 33 -0.07 -32.58 8.54
CA LYS A 33 -0.31 -32.42 9.98
C LYS A 33 -0.49 -30.94 10.31
N GLN A 34 -1.20 -30.65 11.40
CA GLN A 34 -1.31 -29.29 11.93
C GLN A 34 0.07 -28.66 12.16
N GLY A 35 0.23 -27.42 11.71
CA GLY A 35 1.51 -26.71 11.75
C GLY A 35 2.51 -27.12 10.66
N GLY A 36 2.14 -28.00 9.75
CA GLY A 36 2.87 -28.28 8.52
C GLY A 36 2.48 -27.30 7.41
N ALA A 37 3.42 -26.92 6.57
CA ALA A 37 3.22 -25.97 5.48
C ALA A 37 3.12 -26.67 4.12
N LEU A 38 2.03 -26.43 3.38
CA LEU A 38 1.90 -26.77 1.97
C LEU A 38 2.08 -25.50 1.14
N VAL A 39 3.04 -25.49 0.24
CA VAL A 39 3.28 -24.42 -0.73
C VAL A 39 3.05 -24.97 -2.13
N THR A 40 2.02 -24.51 -2.80
CA THR A 40 1.64 -25.00 -4.12
C THR A 40 0.84 -23.98 -4.92
N SER A 41 0.49 -24.33 -6.12
CA SER A 41 -0.41 -23.57 -7.00
C SER A 41 -1.46 -24.50 -7.61
N THR A 42 -2.51 -23.91 -8.14
CA THR A 42 -3.57 -24.66 -8.87
C THR A 42 -3.07 -25.29 -10.18
N ALA A 43 -1.84 -25.01 -10.61
CA ALA A 43 -1.19 -25.69 -11.75
C ALA A 43 -0.40 -26.95 -11.34
N ALA A 44 -0.36 -27.29 -10.06
CA ALA A 44 0.20 -28.53 -9.54
C ALA A 44 -0.90 -29.55 -9.27
N THR A 45 -0.50 -30.79 -8.98
CA THR A 45 -1.40 -31.85 -8.50
C THR A 45 -0.99 -32.26 -7.10
N VAL A 46 -1.86 -32.02 -6.13
CA VAL A 46 -1.65 -32.42 -4.73
C VAL A 46 -2.93 -33.02 -4.19
N THR A 47 -2.87 -34.25 -3.71
CA THR A 47 -4.03 -34.90 -3.08
C THR A 47 -3.63 -35.53 -1.75
N GLY A 48 -4.52 -35.49 -0.79
CA GLY A 48 -4.24 -36.05 0.52
C GLY A 48 -5.26 -35.69 1.56
N SER A 49 -4.82 -35.61 2.82
CA SER A 49 -5.63 -35.27 3.96
C SER A 49 -4.94 -34.23 4.82
N ASN A 50 -5.72 -33.39 5.44
CA ASN A 50 -5.33 -32.41 6.46
C ASN A 50 -6.28 -32.50 7.67
N ARG A 51 -6.18 -31.60 8.62
CA ARG A 51 -7.01 -31.61 9.84
C ARG A 51 -8.51 -31.44 9.62
N LEU A 52 -8.92 -31.01 8.42
CA LEU A 52 -10.33 -30.85 8.06
C LEU A 52 -10.89 -32.01 7.23
N GLY A 53 -10.04 -32.94 6.82
CA GLY A 53 -10.41 -34.08 5.98
C GLY A 53 -9.60 -34.16 4.70
N ASN A 54 -10.18 -34.76 3.66
CA ASN A 54 -9.52 -34.86 2.37
C ASN A 54 -9.42 -33.49 1.68
N PHE A 55 -8.33 -33.29 0.98
CA PHE A 55 -8.14 -32.13 0.11
C PHE A 55 -7.57 -32.53 -1.24
N THR A 56 -7.84 -31.74 -2.24
CA THR A 56 -7.33 -31.95 -3.60
C THR A 56 -6.88 -30.61 -4.22
N VAL A 57 -5.79 -30.67 -4.98
CA VAL A 57 -5.39 -29.64 -5.94
C VAL A 57 -5.12 -30.38 -7.24
N GLU A 58 -6.02 -30.27 -8.20
CA GLU A 58 -5.90 -30.97 -9.47
C GLU A 58 -6.72 -30.31 -10.58
N ASN A 59 -6.29 -30.40 -11.81
CA ASN A 59 -7.00 -29.88 -13.00
C ASN A 59 -7.40 -28.39 -12.85
N GLY A 60 -6.55 -27.58 -12.23
CA GLY A 60 -6.84 -26.16 -12.01
C GLY A 60 -7.78 -25.86 -10.85
N ASN A 61 -8.17 -26.84 -10.06
CA ASN A 61 -9.09 -26.67 -8.92
C ASN A 61 -8.43 -27.11 -7.61
N ALA A 62 -8.62 -26.31 -6.57
CA ALA A 62 -8.24 -26.66 -5.20
C ALA A 62 -9.50 -26.80 -4.34
N ASP A 63 -9.59 -27.86 -3.54
CA ASP A 63 -10.72 -28.09 -2.63
C ASP A 63 -10.21 -28.49 -1.25
N GLY A 64 -10.72 -27.85 -0.21
CA GLY A 64 -10.46 -28.21 1.18
C GLY A 64 -9.02 -27.97 1.64
N VAL A 65 -8.28 -27.07 1.02
CA VAL A 65 -6.87 -26.78 1.35
C VAL A 65 -6.76 -25.99 2.65
N VAL A 66 -5.82 -26.37 3.51
CA VAL A 66 -5.44 -25.64 4.72
C VAL A 66 -4.05 -25.01 4.51
N LEU A 67 -3.96 -23.71 4.71
CA LEU A 67 -2.74 -22.93 4.59
C LEU A 67 -2.40 -22.35 5.97
N GLU A 68 -1.28 -22.78 6.54
CA GLU A 68 -0.80 -22.30 7.84
C GLU A 68 0.72 -22.40 7.90
N SER A 69 1.33 -21.73 8.88
CA SER A 69 2.76 -21.88 9.22
C SER A 69 3.73 -21.70 8.04
N GLY A 70 3.44 -20.76 7.15
CA GLY A 70 4.21 -20.51 5.92
C GLY A 70 3.66 -21.25 4.70
N GLY A 71 2.50 -21.91 4.82
CA GLY A 71 1.77 -22.49 3.68
C GLY A 71 1.26 -21.40 2.73
N ARG A 72 1.18 -21.73 1.44
CA ARG A 72 0.72 -20.81 0.40
C ARG A 72 0.05 -21.57 -0.74
N LEU A 73 -1.06 -21.04 -1.21
CA LEU A 73 -1.72 -21.44 -2.44
C LEU A 73 -1.80 -20.27 -3.40
N ASP A 74 -1.28 -20.46 -4.61
CA ASP A 74 -1.46 -19.54 -5.73
C ASP A 74 -2.58 -20.05 -6.65
N VAL A 75 -3.69 -19.33 -6.71
CA VAL A 75 -4.79 -19.59 -7.63
C VAL A 75 -4.55 -18.78 -8.90
N GLN A 76 -4.29 -19.47 -10.00
CA GLN A 76 -3.94 -18.85 -11.26
C GLN A 76 -5.18 -18.38 -12.05
N GLU A 77 -4.95 -17.59 -13.09
CA GLU A 77 -5.98 -17.17 -14.03
C GLU A 77 -6.72 -18.38 -14.61
N GLY A 78 -8.05 -18.32 -14.64
CA GLY A 78 -8.91 -19.41 -15.11
C GLY A 78 -9.04 -20.60 -14.17
N HIS A 79 -8.34 -20.57 -13.03
CA HIS A 79 -8.39 -21.62 -12.02
C HIS A 79 -9.26 -21.21 -10.82
N SER A 80 -9.57 -22.18 -9.96
CA SER A 80 -10.43 -21.95 -8.81
C SER A 80 -9.95 -22.66 -7.54
N ALA A 81 -10.39 -22.13 -6.39
CA ALA A 81 -10.26 -22.77 -5.08
C ALA A 81 -11.60 -22.71 -4.34
N TRP A 82 -11.93 -23.73 -3.59
CA TRP A 82 -13.12 -23.83 -2.79
C TRP A 82 -12.82 -24.35 -1.40
N LYS A 83 -13.50 -23.80 -0.38
CA LYS A 83 -13.27 -24.19 1.03
C LYS A 83 -11.81 -24.12 1.46
N THR A 84 -11.15 -23.01 1.17
CA THR A 84 -9.78 -22.78 1.62
C THR A 84 -9.78 -22.18 3.02
N LEU A 85 -9.11 -22.83 3.95
CA LEU A 85 -8.81 -22.26 5.27
C LEU A 85 -7.41 -21.66 5.25
N VAL A 86 -7.32 -20.37 5.50
CA VAL A 86 -6.05 -19.66 5.65
C VAL A 86 -5.90 -19.27 7.11
N ASP A 87 -5.02 -19.96 7.80
CA ASP A 87 -4.77 -19.81 9.24
C ASP A 87 -3.46 -19.04 9.47
N ASP A 88 -3.07 -18.87 10.72
CA ASP A 88 -1.89 -18.09 11.11
C ASP A 88 -0.63 -18.50 10.31
N GLY A 89 -0.01 -17.51 9.69
CA GLY A 89 1.16 -17.69 8.83
C GLY A 89 0.86 -18.25 7.44
N GLY A 90 -0.41 -18.53 7.11
CA GLY A 90 -0.82 -18.96 5.77
C GLY A 90 -1.07 -17.78 4.83
N THR A 91 -0.92 -18.03 3.53
CA THR A 91 -1.14 -17.04 2.46
C THR A 91 -1.97 -17.64 1.34
N LEU A 92 -3.05 -16.94 0.96
CA LEU A 92 -3.81 -17.20 -0.26
C LEU A 92 -3.53 -16.09 -1.26
N ALA A 93 -3.01 -16.45 -2.43
CA ALA A 93 -2.79 -15.53 -3.54
C ALA A 93 -3.71 -15.88 -4.70
N VAL A 94 -4.50 -14.92 -5.17
CA VAL A 94 -5.43 -15.11 -6.28
C VAL A 94 -5.10 -14.10 -7.37
N SER A 95 -4.69 -14.61 -8.53
CA SER A 95 -4.40 -13.80 -9.71
C SER A 95 -5.67 -13.23 -10.32
N ALA A 96 -5.54 -12.15 -11.11
CA ALA A 96 -6.62 -11.68 -11.96
C ALA A 96 -7.20 -12.83 -12.80
N GLY A 97 -8.51 -12.94 -12.87
CA GLY A 97 -9.19 -14.06 -13.54
C GLY A 97 -9.20 -15.38 -12.75
N GLY A 98 -8.51 -15.46 -11.62
CA GLY A 98 -8.63 -16.58 -10.68
C GLY A 98 -9.83 -16.41 -9.74
N LYS A 99 -10.33 -17.50 -9.17
CA LYS A 99 -11.51 -17.50 -8.32
C LYS A 99 -11.27 -18.32 -7.04
N ALA A 100 -11.60 -17.74 -5.89
CA ALA A 100 -11.62 -18.46 -4.62
C ALA A 100 -12.95 -18.17 -3.88
N THR A 101 -13.65 -19.23 -3.49
CA THR A 101 -14.97 -19.13 -2.83
C THR A 101 -14.97 -19.92 -1.54
N ASP A 102 -15.85 -19.53 -0.60
CA ASP A 102 -15.91 -20.12 0.74
C ASP A 102 -14.55 -20.10 1.44
N VAL A 103 -13.88 -18.94 1.38
CA VAL A 103 -12.58 -18.74 2.03
C VAL A 103 -12.79 -18.35 3.48
N THR A 104 -12.09 -19.01 4.38
CA THR A 104 -12.02 -18.61 5.79
C THR A 104 -10.61 -18.16 6.12
N MET A 105 -10.49 -16.89 6.52
CA MET A 105 -9.23 -16.29 6.91
C MET A 105 -9.25 -15.98 8.40
N THR A 106 -8.35 -16.58 9.14
CA THR A 106 -8.20 -16.30 10.58
C THR A 106 -7.14 -15.22 10.82
N SER A 107 -7.01 -14.80 12.06
CA SER A 107 -5.98 -13.85 12.45
C SER A 107 -4.58 -14.37 12.12
N GLY A 108 -3.70 -13.52 11.60
CA GLY A 108 -2.35 -13.91 11.19
C GLY A 108 -2.22 -14.43 9.75
N SER A 109 -3.33 -14.54 9.04
CA SER A 109 -3.35 -14.96 7.62
C SER A 109 -3.13 -13.79 6.68
N ALA A 110 -2.77 -14.08 5.44
CA ALA A 110 -2.53 -13.09 4.40
C ALA A 110 -3.30 -13.39 3.11
N LEU A 111 -3.91 -12.36 2.52
CA LEU A 111 -4.51 -12.38 1.20
C LEU A 111 -3.66 -11.54 0.25
N ILE A 112 -3.33 -12.08 -0.91
CA ILE A 112 -2.69 -11.35 -2.01
C ILE A 112 -3.60 -11.43 -3.23
N ALA A 113 -4.10 -10.29 -3.68
CA ALA A 113 -4.98 -10.23 -4.85
C ALA A 113 -4.97 -8.83 -5.46
N ASP A 114 -5.65 -8.69 -6.59
CA ASP A 114 -6.03 -7.42 -7.19
C ASP A 114 -7.52 -7.39 -7.51
N SER A 115 -8.01 -6.26 -7.98
CA SER A 115 -9.44 -6.08 -8.29
C SER A 115 -9.93 -6.87 -9.50
N GLY A 116 -9.05 -7.56 -10.23
CA GLY A 116 -9.40 -8.52 -11.30
C GLY A 116 -9.61 -9.95 -10.82
N ALA A 117 -9.26 -10.25 -9.56
CA ALA A 117 -9.53 -11.54 -8.94
C ALA A 117 -10.97 -11.62 -8.41
N THR A 118 -11.50 -12.83 -8.26
CA THR A 118 -12.80 -13.06 -7.60
C THR A 118 -12.56 -13.87 -6.33
N VAL A 119 -12.85 -13.28 -5.18
CA VAL A 119 -12.67 -13.93 -3.88
C VAL A 119 -13.87 -13.60 -2.99
N GLU A 120 -14.42 -14.60 -2.34
CA GLU A 120 -15.44 -14.39 -1.31
C GLU A 120 -15.19 -15.27 -0.09
N GLY A 121 -15.46 -14.73 1.07
CA GLY A 121 -15.27 -15.47 2.31
C GLY A 121 -15.49 -14.62 3.55
N THR A 122 -14.88 -15.05 4.63
CA THR A 122 -14.87 -14.37 5.92
C THR A 122 -13.44 -14.15 6.42
N ASN A 123 -13.22 -13.02 7.07
CA ASN A 123 -11.99 -12.70 7.78
C ASN A 123 -12.33 -12.30 9.23
N ALA A 124 -11.35 -11.87 9.99
CA ALA A 124 -11.55 -11.46 11.39
C ALA A 124 -12.54 -10.29 11.56
N SER A 125 -12.78 -9.50 10.50
CA SER A 125 -13.71 -8.37 10.51
C SER A 125 -15.11 -8.73 10.00
N GLY A 126 -15.31 -9.94 9.49
CA GLY A 126 -16.60 -10.40 8.94
C GLY A 126 -16.51 -10.85 7.49
N LYS A 127 -17.59 -10.70 6.74
CA LYS A 127 -17.63 -11.06 5.32
C LYS A 127 -16.79 -10.12 4.48
N PHE A 128 -16.08 -10.66 3.51
CA PHE A 128 -15.37 -9.89 2.50
C PHE A 128 -15.60 -10.48 1.11
N SER A 129 -15.45 -9.63 0.10
CA SER A 129 -15.56 -10.06 -1.28
C SER A 129 -14.69 -9.21 -2.21
N ILE A 130 -14.23 -9.82 -3.28
CA ILE A 130 -13.66 -9.19 -4.46
C ILE A 130 -14.41 -9.76 -5.65
N ASP A 131 -15.01 -8.91 -6.45
CA ASP A 131 -15.64 -9.28 -7.71
C ASP A 131 -14.78 -8.82 -8.87
N GLY A 132 -14.04 -9.74 -9.46
CA GLY A 132 -13.14 -9.47 -10.58
C GLY A 132 -13.84 -9.00 -11.85
N THR A 133 -15.15 -9.23 -11.98
CA THR A 133 -15.93 -8.76 -13.13
C THR A 133 -16.23 -7.27 -13.03
N SER A 134 -16.63 -6.81 -11.87
CA SER A 134 -16.92 -5.39 -11.61
C SER A 134 -15.72 -4.59 -11.13
N GLY A 135 -14.66 -5.24 -10.67
CA GLY A 135 -13.51 -4.61 -10.04
C GLY A 135 -13.79 -4.07 -8.64
N GLN A 136 -14.86 -4.52 -7.99
CA GLN A 136 -15.28 -4.04 -6.67
C GLN A 136 -14.86 -5.00 -5.58
N ALA A 137 -14.27 -4.47 -4.51
CA ALA A 137 -13.91 -5.19 -3.30
C ALA A 137 -14.58 -4.56 -2.08
N SER A 138 -14.93 -5.37 -1.10
CA SER A 138 -15.56 -4.92 0.15
C SER A 138 -15.10 -5.74 1.34
N GLY A 139 -14.88 -5.07 2.47
CA GLY A 139 -14.60 -5.72 3.75
C GLY A 139 -13.23 -6.38 3.85
N LEU A 140 -12.26 -5.99 3.02
CA LEU A 140 -10.92 -6.56 3.04
C LEU A 140 -10.18 -6.26 4.35
N LEU A 141 -9.42 -7.23 4.81
CA LEU A 141 -8.41 -7.10 5.86
C LEU A 141 -7.07 -7.54 5.29
N LEU A 142 -6.15 -6.59 5.16
CA LEU A 142 -4.82 -6.81 4.58
C LEU A 142 -3.79 -6.70 5.70
N GLU A 143 -3.15 -7.80 6.05
CA GLU A 143 -2.17 -7.88 7.13
C GLU A 143 -1.14 -8.97 6.86
N ASN A 144 -0.07 -9.02 7.63
CA ASN A 144 0.91 -10.11 7.64
C ASN A 144 1.55 -10.41 6.28
N GLY A 145 1.80 -9.39 5.48
CA GLY A 145 2.31 -9.52 4.11
C GLY A 145 1.19 -9.62 3.07
N GLY A 146 -0.07 -9.52 3.47
CA GLY A 146 -1.20 -9.41 2.56
C GLY A 146 -1.16 -8.11 1.77
N SER A 147 -1.65 -8.14 0.54
CA SER A 147 -1.69 -6.99 -0.34
C SER A 147 -2.89 -7.05 -1.29
N PHE A 148 -3.41 -5.89 -1.61
CA PHE A 148 -4.46 -5.74 -2.59
C PHE A 148 -4.17 -4.55 -3.49
N THR A 149 -4.32 -4.73 -4.80
CA THR A 149 -4.20 -3.65 -5.79
C THR A 149 -5.56 -3.33 -6.37
N VAL A 150 -5.99 -2.09 -6.21
CA VAL A 150 -7.17 -1.55 -6.91
C VAL A 150 -6.71 -1.07 -8.27
N ASN A 151 -7.07 -1.79 -9.32
CA ASN A 151 -6.75 -1.42 -10.69
C ASN A 151 -7.60 -0.22 -11.16
N ALA A 152 -7.26 0.35 -12.32
CA ALA A 152 -8.05 1.42 -12.94
C ALA A 152 -9.52 0.99 -13.08
N GLY A 153 -10.43 1.87 -12.65
CA GLY A 153 -11.88 1.60 -12.63
C GLY A 153 -12.34 0.71 -11.46
N GLY A 154 -11.43 0.16 -10.67
CA GLY A 154 -11.76 -0.61 -9.49
C GLY A 154 -12.15 0.24 -8.30
N LEU A 155 -12.81 -0.38 -7.32
CA LEU A 155 -13.26 0.25 -6.08
C LEU A 155 -13.02 -0.69 -4.90
N ALA A 156 -12.42 -0.18 -3.83
CA ALA A 156 -12.37 -0.88 -2.55
C ALA A 156 -13.19 -0.13 -1.49
N SER A 157 -14.12 -0.83 -0.87
CA SER A 157 -15.03 -0.28 0.15
C SER A 157 -14.74 -0.91 1.50
N ASN A 158 -14.70 -0.09 2.57
CA ASN A 158 -14.53 -0.59 3.94
C ASN A 158 -13.31 -1.51 4.10
N THR A 159 -12.14 -0.99 3.73
CA THR A 159 -10.87 -1.72 3.77
C THR A 159 -10.10 -1.41 5.04
N THR A 160 -9.62 -2.43 5.72
CA THR A 160 -8.68 -2.32 6.83
C THR A 160 -7.32 -2.84 6.39
N VAL A 161 -6.30 -2.01 6.55
CA VAL A 161 -4.91 -2.37 6.30
C VAL A 161 -4.21 -2.46 7.66
N GLY A 162 -3.88 -3.67 8.05
CA GLY A 162 -3.22 -3.96 9.31
C GLY A 162 -1.70 -3.96 9.21
N HIS A 163 -1.05 -4.36 10.29
CA HIS A 163 0.41 -4.41 10.35
C HIS A 163 0.99 -5.28 9.21
N ARG A 164 1.94 -4.72 8.47
CA ARG A 164 2.57 -5.35 7.29
C ARG A 164 1.60 -5.65 6.14
N GLY A 165 0.42 -5.04 6.14
CA GLY A 165 -0.48 -5.03 5.00
C GLY A 165 -0.18 -3.88 4.04
N THR A 166 -0.52 -4.05 2.78
CA THR A 166 -0.33 -3.04 1.73
C THR A 166 -1.57 -2.92 0.86
N LEU A 167 -2.09 -1.71 0.71
CA LEU A 167 -3.12 -1.36 -0.25
C LEU A 167 -2.51 -0.47 -1.33
N THR A 168 -2.55 -0.91 -2.57
CA THR A 168 -2.04 -0.16 -3.72
C THR A 168 -3.19 0.28 -4.60
N LEU A 169 -3.21 1.54 -5.00
CA LEU A 169 -4.19 2.08 -5.93
C LEU A 169 -3.48 2.52 -7.21
N ALA A 170 -3.86 1.90 -8.32
CA ALA A 170 -3.48 2.37 -9.65
C ALA A 170 -4.20 3.69 -9.98
N ALA A 171 -3.69 4.43 -10.95
CA ALA A 171 -4.40 5.59 -11.49
C ALA A 171 -5.82 5.20 -11.91
N GLY A 172 -6.83 5.94 -11.46
CA GLY A 172 -8.24 5.64 -11.69
C GLY A 172 -8.86 4.58 -10.78
N GLY A 173 -8.11 4.03 -9.83
CA GLY A 173 -8.65 3.27 -8.71
C GLY A 173 -9.29 4.19 -7.67
N SER A 174 -10.30 3.70 -6.95
CA SER A 174 -11.05 4.50 -5.98
C SER A 174 -11.33 3.75 -4.68
N LEU A 175 -11.66 4.52 -3.65
CA LEU A 175 -12.02 4.05 -2.32
C LEU A 175 -13.41 4.58 -1.94
N SER A 176 -14.13 3.83 -1.11
CA SER A 176 -15.37 4.29 -0.49
C SER A 176 -15.52 3.71 0.92
N GLY A 177 -16.51 4.23 1.66
CA GLY A 177 -16.66 3.86 3.06
C GLY A 177 -15.41 4.21 3.86
N ARG A 178 -15.10 3.44 4.87
CA ARG A 178 -13.92 3.67 5.73
C ARG A 178 -12.72 2.88 5.23
N THR A 179 -11.62 3.58 4.95
CA THR A 179 -10.30 2.99 4.78
C THR A 179 -9.49 3.26 6.03
N GLN A 180 -9.13 2.21 6.75
CA GLN A 180 -8.37 2.32 8.00
C GLN A 180 -6.98 1.71 7.83
N LEU A 181 -5.95 2.51 8.13
CA LEU A 181 -4.56 2.08 8.16
C LEU A 181 -4.09 2.01 9.61
N SER A 182 -3.73 0.83 10.06
CA SER A 182 -3.13 0.61 11.38
C SER A 182 -1.63 0.96 11.36
N LYS A 183 -1.03 1.03 12.52
CA LYS A 183 0.43 1.19 12.63
C LYS A 183 1.15 0.04 11.90
N GLY A 184 2.11 0.39 11.04
CA GLY A 184 2.84 -0.58 10.20
C GLY A 184 2.11 -0.99 8.91
N ALA A 185 0.94 -0.37 8.62
CA ALA A 185 0.25 -0.49 7.33
C ALA A 185 0.81 0.49 6.32
N SER A 186 0.68 0.15 5.03
CA SER A 186 1.05 1.01 3.90
C SER A 186 -0.07 1.13 2.89
N MET A 187 -0.30 2.34 2.40
CA MET A 187 -1.12 2.60 1.22
C MET A 187 -0.27 3.32 0.17
N VAL A 188 -0.25 2.81 -1.05
CA VAL A 188 0.57 3.33 -2.16
C VAL A 188 -0.35 3.86 -3.25
N LEU A 189 -0.15 5.10 -3.67
CA LEU A 189 -0.95 5.80 -4.67
C LEU A 189 -0.12 5.95 -5.95
N ASN A 190 -0.46 5.22 -7.00
CA ASN A 190 0.24 5.27 -8.29
C ASN A 190 -0.48 6.19 -9.30
N GLY A 191 -1.16 7.21 -8.82
CA GLY A 191 -1.89 8.19 -9.62
C GLY A 191 -2.83 9.02 -8.76
N ASP A 192 -3.70 9.79 -9.39
CA ASP A 192 -4.78 10.47 -8.70
C ASP A 192 -5.78 9.44 -8.17
N VAL A 193 -6.14 9.57 -6.89
CA VAL A 193 -7.04 8.66 -6.21
C VAL A 193 -8.14 9.46 -5.51
N VAL A 194 -9.38 8.98 -5.64
CA VAL A 194 -10.55 9.54 -4.96
C VAL A 194 -11.10 8.53 -3.96
N SER A 195 -11.24 8.98 -2.72
CA SER A 195 -12.04 8.33 -1.70
C SER A 195 -13.30 9.14 -1.46
N THR A 196 -14.47 8.54 -1.64
CA THR A 196 -15.75 9.17 -1.31
C THR A 196 -16.15 9.00 0.14
N GLY A 197 -15.30 8.37 0.95
CA GLY A 197 -15.52 8.12 2.37
C GLY A 197 -14.41 8.69 3.25
N ASP A 198 -14.12 7.96 4.31
CA ASP A 198 -13.19 8.36 5.35
C ASP A 198 -11.88 7.60 5.25
N ILE A 199 -10.78 8.31 5.48
CA ILE A 199 -9.48 7.69 5.70
C ILE A 199 -9.10 7.93 7.17
N VAL A 200 -8.80 6.84 7.89
CA VAL A 200 -8.26 6.87 9.25
C VAL A 200 -6.84 6.33 9.19
N ASN A 201 -5.85 7.15 9.50
CA ASN A 201 -4.45 6.81 9.25
C ASN A 201 -3.59 6.83 10.51
N ALA A 202 -3.13 5.63 10.91
CA ALA A 202 -2.04 5.43 11.87
C ALA A 202 -0.78 4.81 11.21
N GLY A 203 -0.85 4.52 9.92
CA GLY A 203 0.22 3.94 9.11
C GLY A 203 0.88 4.94 8.18
N GLU A 204 1.26 4.49 7.01
CA GLU A 204 1.92 5.31 6.01
C GLU A 204 1.16 5.33 4.68
N ILE A 205 1.00 6.52 4.11
CA ILE A 205 0.48 6.75 2.77
C ILE A 205 1.63 7.29 1.92
N HIS A 206 1.84 6.71 0.73
CA HIS A 206 2.90 7.10 -0.18
C HIS A 206 2.32 7.51 -1.52
N PHE A 207 2.67 8.71 -1.98
CA PHE A 207 2.45 9.10 -3.36
C PHE A 207 3.55 8.50 -4.23
N ASP A 208 3.19 7.57 -5.12
CA ASP A 208 4.07 6.71 -5.89
C ASP A 208 5.00 5.82 -5.03
N ASN A 209 5.69 4.90 -5.66
CA ASN A 209 6.67 4.05 -4.99
C ASN A 209 7.99 4.83 -4.81
N GLN A 210 8.03 5.72 -3.82
CA GLN A 210 9.14 6.64 -3.60
C GLN A 210 10.50 5.93 -3.42
N THR A 211 10.52 4.71 -2.92
CA THR A 211 11.77 3.95 -2.70
C THR A 211 12.48 3.57 -4.00
N THR A 212 11.73 3.31 -5.07
CA THR A 212 12.30 3.08 -6.41
C THR A 212 12.51 4.37 -7.18
N GLN A 213 11.72 5.41 -6.91
CA GLN A 213 11.83 6.70 -7.57
C GLN A 213 12.95 7.58 -7.01
N GLU A 214 13.26 7.56 -5.70
CA GLU A 214 14.43 8.29 -5.19
C GLU A 214 15.71 7.85 -5.89
N ALA A 215 15.90 6.56 -6.11
CA ALA A 215 17.04 6.04 -6.86
C ALA A 215 16.94 6.34 -8.36
N ALA A 216 15.75 6.34 -8.95
CA ALA A 216 15.52 6.68 -10.36
C ALA A 216 15.60 8.19 -10.60
N LEU A 217 15.05 9.02 -9.69
CA LEU A 217 15.10 10.48 -9.77
C LEU A 217 16.53 11.01 -9.54
N SER A 218 17.30 10.44 -8.64
CA SER A 218 18.71 10.78 -8.48
C SER A 218 19.52 10.51 -9.75
N ARG A 219 19.12 9.51 -10.55
CA ARG A 219 19.71 9.21 -11.86
C ARG A 219 19.10 10.07 -12.98
N ALA A 220 17.79 10.37 -12.94
CA ALA A 220 17.08 11.16 -13.93
C ALA A 220 17.45 12.64 -13.86
N VAL A 221 17.56 13.20 -12.68
CA VAL A 221 18.05 14.58 -12.45
C VAL A 221 19.48 14.74 -12.96
N ALA A 222 20.32 13.69 -12.87
CA ALA A 222 21.65 13.67 -13.46
C ALA A 222 21.64 13.58 -15.00
N LYS A 223 20.51 13.19 -15.63
CA LYS A 223 20.37 12.97 -17.08
C LYS A 223 19.45 13.97 -17.79
N GLY A 224 18.73 14.84 -17.08
CA GLY A 224 17.75 15.76 -17.70
C GLY A 224 16.48 15.10 -18.23
N ASP A 225 16.10 13.96 -17.64
CA ASP A 225 14.93 13.18 -18.05
C ASP A 225 13.60 13.72 -17.51
N ALA A 226 12.49 13.21 -18.03
CA ALA A 226 11.11 13.66 -18.00
C ALA A 226 10.61 14.34 -16.70
N PRO A 227 9.72 15.35 -16.81
CA PRO A 227 9.15 16.03 -15.65
C PRO A 227 8.35 15.07 -14.77
N VAL A 228 8.49 15.20 -13.45
CA VAL A 228 7.69 14.45 -12.45
C VAL A 228 6.24 14.87 -12.55
N THR A 229 5.33 13.91 -12.66
CA THR A 229 3.89 14.15 -12.56
C THR A 229 3.47 14.05 -11.11
N PHE A 230 2.87 15.12 -10.58
CA PHE A 230 2.31 15.14 -9.23
C PHE A 230 0.88 14.62 -9.22
N HIS A 231 0.46 14.05 -8.08
CA HIS A 231 -0.85 13.43 -7.93
C HIS A 231 -1.63 14.01 -6.76
N LYS A 232 -2.93 13.71 -6.73
CA LYS A 232 -3.84 14.12 -5.68
C LYS A 232 -4.48 12.90 -5.03
N LEU A 233 -4.56 12.94 -3.70
CA LEU A 233 -5.45 12.10 -2.92
C LEU A 233 -6.61 12.95 -2.45
N THR A 234 -7.81 12.65 -2.94
CA THR A 234 -9.05 13.30 -2.50
C THR A 234 -9.79 12.38 -1.55
N THR A 235 -10.17 12.89 -0.40
CA THR A 235 -11.02 12.17 0.57
C THR A 235 -12.05 13.13 1.18
N SER A 236 -13.19 12.60 1.61
CA SER A 236 -14.19 13.41 2.32
C SER A 236 -13.69 13.79 3.71
N ASN A 237 -13.25 12.82 4.49
CA ASN A 237 -12.68 13.04 5.81
C ASN A 237 -11.32 12.35 5.94
N LEU A 238 -10.43 12.98 6.71
CA LEU A 238 -9.17 12.39 7.16
C LEU A 238 -9.10 12.48 8.67
N THR A 239 -8.98 11.34 9.33
CA THR A 239 -8.66 11.28 10.76
C THR A 239 -7.22 10.80 10.94
N GLY A 240 -6.36 11.73 11.37
CA GLY A 240 -4.98 11.40 11.68
C GLY A 240 -4.85 10.73 13.04
N GLN A 241 -4.22 9.59 13.09
CA GLN A 241 -3.88 8.87 14.31
C GLN A 241 -2.36 8.74 14.49
N GLY A 242 -1.63 9.79 14.09
CA GLY A 242 -0.18 9.82 14.13
C GLY A 242 0.50 9.16 12.93
N GLY A 243 -0.27 8.83 11.91
CA GLY A 243 0.28 8.31 10.65
C GLY A 243 0.98 9.38 9.81
N THR A 244 1.68 8.95 8.78
CA THR A 244 2.46 9.81 7.89
C THR A 244 1.93 9.73 6.47
N ILE A 245 1.91 10.88 5.77
CA ILE A 245 1.73 10.95 4.32
C ILE A 245 3.05 11.40 3.71
N ASN A 246 3.62 10.55 2.87
CA ASN A 246 4.85 10.81 2.14
C ASN A 246 4.50 11.42 0.78
N MET A 247 4.91 12.67 0.57
CA MET A 247 4.54 13.51 -0.57
C MET A 247 5.78 13.98 -1.31
N ARG A 248 5.63 14.26 -2.59
CA ARG A 248 6.68 14.86 -3.41
C ARG A 248 6.39 16.35 -3.59
N VAL A 249 7.43 17.13 -3.65
CA VAL A 249 7.35 18.58 -3.87
C VAL A 249 8.50 19.04 -4.76
N SER A 250 8.27 20.08 -5.56
CA SER A 250 9.32 20.76 -6.31
C SER A 250 9.64 22.09 -5.63
N LEU A 251 10.86 22.20 -5.12
CA LEU A 251 11.35 23.41 -4.44
C LEU A 251 12.15 24.31 -5.39
N ASP A 252 11.75 24.35 -6.66
CA ASP A 252 12.40 25.06 -7.76
C ASP A 252 11.68 26.34 -8.20
N GLY A 253 10.66 26.76 -7.45
CA GLY A 253 9.83 27.93 -7.77
C GLY A 253 8.61 27.63 -8.63
N SER A 254 8.42 26.39 -9.09
CA SER A 254 7.24 25.99 -9.87
C SER A 254 5.96 25.88 -9.04
N ASN A 255 6.07 25.86 -7.70
CA ASN A 255 4.98 25.62 -6.74
C ASN A 255 4.24 24.28 -6.96
N ALA A 256 4.92 23.28 -7.56
CA ALA A 256 4.35 22.00 -7.87
C ALA A 256 4.54 21.00 -6.70
N SER A 257 3.50 20.24 -6.38
CA SER A 257 3.48 19.29 -5.27
C SER A 257 2.39 18.24 -5.47
N ASP A 258 2.61 17.06 -4.91
CA ASP A 258 1.47 16.20 -4.57
C ASP A 258 0.55 16.94 -3.60
N GLN A 259 -0.75 16.65 -3.66
CA GLN A 259 -1.74 17.32 -2.82
C GLN A 259 -2.68 16.33 -2.15
N LEU A 260 -3.01 16.64 -0.91
CA LEU A 260 -4.14 16.07 -0.20
C LEU A 260 -5.33 17.02 -0.37
N VAL A 261 -6.45 16.51 -0.88
CA VAL A 261 -7.70 17.27 -1.03
C VAL A 261 -8.72 16.76 -0.02
N ILE A 262 -9.20 17.64 0.85
CA ILE A 262 -10.32 17.35 1.76
C ILE A 262 -11.58 17.94 1.12
N ASN A 263 -12.50 17.06 0.75
CA ASN A 263 -13.66 17.44 -0.05
C ASN A 263 -14.95 17.36 0.77
N GLY A 264 -15.43 18.49 1.23
CA GLY A 264 -16.71 18.67 1.90
C GLY A 264 -16.78 18.24 3.37
N GLY A 265 -15.78 17.51 3.86
CA GLY A 265 -15.71 17.02 5.23
C GLY A 265 -14.65 17.74 6.06
N GLN A 266 -13.86 16.98 6.82
CA GLN A 266 -12.88 17.58 7.72
C GLN A 266 -11.61 16.73 7.87
N ALA A 267 -10.48 17.41 8.12
CA ALA A 267 -9.25 16.79 8.58
C ALA A 267 -9.09 17.07 10.08
N THR A 268 -9.00 15.98 10.86
CA THR A 268 -8.90 16.01 12.32
C THR A 268 -7.76 15.15 12.81
N GLY A 269 -7.43 15.28 14.10
CA GLY A 269 -6.37 14.51 14.73
C GLY A 269 -4.99 14.98 14.30
N LYS A 270 -4.04 14.06 14.15
CA LYS A 270 -2.66 14.39 13.80
C LYS A 270 -2.16 13.52 12.64
N THR A 271 -1.74 14.18 11.57
CA THR A 271 -1.05 13.57 10.42
C THR A 271 0.31 14.24 10.22
N TRP A 272 1.34 13.42 10.09
CA TRP A 272 2.67 13.87 9.73
C TRP A 272 2.80 13.94 8.21
N LEU A 273 3.33 15.05 7.69
CA LEU A 273 3.66 15.19 6.28
C LEU A 273 5.19 15.09 6.11
N ALA A 274 5.62 14.15 5.29
CA ALA A 274 7.01 13.96 4.91
C ALA A 274 7.20 14.32 3.44
N PHE A 275 8.04 15.29 3.15
CA PHE A 275 8.27 15.75 1.78
C PHE A 275 9.61 15.31 1.24
N THR A 276 9.60 14.88 -0.02
CA THR A 276 10.80 14.64 -0.82
C THR A 276 10.85 15.68 -1.94
N ASN A 277 11.96 16.45 -2.00
CA ASN A 277 12.17 17.39 -3.08
C ASN A 277 12.55 16.63 -4.36
N VAL A 278 11.71 16.72 -5.37
CA VAL A 278 11.90 16.11 -6.71
C VAL A 278 12.12 17.15 -7.80
N GLY A 279 12.30 18.42 -7.42
CA GLY A 279 12.58 19.52 -8.33
C GLY A 279 13.99 19.44 -8.93
N ASN A 280 14.17 20.12 -10.05
CA ASN A 280 15.43 20.15 -10.81
C ASN A 280 16.57 20.92 -10.10
N SER A 281 16.28 21.56 -8.97
CA SER A 281 17.28 22.34 -8.21
C SER A 281 17.37 21.87 -6.77
N ASN A 282 18.52 21.31 -6.40
CA ASN A 282 18.87 21.04 -5.01
C ASN A 282 19.15 22.34 -4.21
N LEU A 283 19.24 23.48 -4.89
CA LEU A 283 19.52 24.77 -4.25
C LEU A 283 18.28 25.38 -3.61
N GLY A 284 17.10 24.89 -3.96
CA GLY A 284 15.85 25.46 -3.52
C GLY A 284 15.62 26.86 -4.07
N VAL A 285 14.39 27.31 -4.01
CA VAL A 285 13.99 28.67 -4.39
C VAL A 285 13.00 29.21 -3.36
N ALA A 286 13.08 30.50 -3.06
CA ALA A 286 12.09 31.14 -2.21
C ALA A 286 10.67 30.94 -2.79
N THR A 287 9.71 30.63 -1.91
CA THR A 287 8.32 30.55 -2.31
C THR A 287 7.75 31.93 -2.63
N THR A 288 6.82 32.00 -3.57
CA THR A 288 6.11 33.21 -3.96
C THR A 288 4.61 33.12 -3.63
N GLY A 289 3.95 34.26 -3.48
CA GLY A 289 2.53 34.31 -3.18
C GLY A 289 2.18 33.63 -1.85
N GLN A 290 1.20 32.75 -1.86
CA GLN A 290 0.78 31.98 -0.67
C GLN A 290 1.72 30.80 -0.35
N GLY A 291 2.65 30.47 -1.25
CA GLY A 291 3.54 29.32 -1.11
C GLY A 291 3.07 28.14 -1.94
N ILE A 292 3.56 26.94 -1.60
CA ILE A 292 3.23 25.69 -2.27
C ILE A 292 2.07 25.03 -1.53
N ARG A 293 0.88 24.97 -2.14
CA ARG A 293 -0.28 24.32 -1.54
C ARG A 293 -0.11 22.81 -1.51
N VAL A 294 -0.23 22.22 -0.34
CA VAL A 294 -0.08 20.76 -0.11
C VAL A 294 -1.35 20.12 0.45
N VAL A 295 -2.21 20.89 1.12
CA VAL A 295 -3.55 20.48 1.53
C VAL A 295 -4.54 21.51 1.00
N ASP A 296 -5.54 21.03 0.28
CA ASP A 296 -6.58 21.81 -0.38
C ASP A 296 -7.94 21.45 0.22
N ALA A 297 -8.55 22.38 0.93
CA ALA A 297 -9.87 22.21 1.54
C ALA A 297 -10.94 22.72 0.57
N GLN A 298 -11.76 21.84 0.03
CA GLN A 298 -12.75 22.14 -0.98
C GLN A 298 -14.18 21.93 -0.47
N ASN A 299 -15.13 22.62 -1.09
CA ASN A 299 -16.57 22.46 -0.85
C ASN A 299 -16.98 22.60 0.63
N GLY A 300 -16.40 23.61 1.31
CA GLY A 300 -16.69 23.88 2.73
C GLY A 300 -15.98 22.95 3.71
N ALA A 301 -14.98 22.21 3.25
CA ALA A 301 -14.17 21.39 4.13
C ALA A 301 -13.42 22.23 5.16
N THR A 302 -13.16 21.66 6.33
CA THR A 302 -12.41 22.28 7.42
C THR A 302 -11.20 21.43 7.79
N THR A 303 -10.17 22.08 8.31
CA THR A 303 -9.00 21.43 8.88
C THR A 303 -8.72 21.94 10.28
N GLU A 304 -8.46 21.06 11.24
CA GLU A 304 -8.04 21.48 12.58
C GLU A 304 -6.65 22.13 12.52
N GLU A 305 -6.39 23.11 13.39
CA GLU A 305 -5.09 23.79 13.47
C GLU A 305 -3.90 22.83 13.71
N GLY A 306 -4.13 21.75 14.43
CA GLY A 306 -3.13 20.73 14.72
C GLY A 306 -3.14 19.54 13.78
N ALA A 307 -3.97 19.54 12.72
CA ALA A 307 -4.19 18.36 11.86
C ALA A 307 -2.92 17.91 11.14
N PHE A 308 -2.05 18.84 10.76
CA PHE A 308 -0.84 18.53 10.00
C PHE A 308 0.40 19.15 10.62
N ALA A 309 1.53 18.43 10.50
CA ALA A 309 2.85 18.95 10.81
C ALA A 309 3.90 18.26 9.96
N LEU A 310 5.05 18.91 9.77
CA LEU A 310 6.19 18.28 9.11
C LEU A 310 6.76 17.16 9.99
N SER A 311 7.00 16.00 9.42
CA SER A 311 7.64 14.88 10.11
C SER A 311 9.13 15.09 10.34
N ARG A 312 9.75 15.90 9.49
CA ARG A 312 11.16 16.30 9.54
C ARG A 312 11.34 17.69 8.93
N PRO A 313 12.42 18.42 9.29
CA PRO A 313 12.73 19.70 8.65
C PRO A 313 12.83 19.56 7.13
N LEU A 314 12.23 20.47 6.39
CA LEU A 314 12.30 20.53 4.94
C LEU A 314 13.25 21.65 4.52
N GLN A 315 14.32 21.28 3.84
CA GLN A 315 15.39 22.21 3.47
C GLN A 315 15.85 21.96 2.03
N ALA A 316 16.15 23.02 1.30
CA ALA A 316 16.81 22.95 0.00
C ALA A 316 17.72 24.19 -0.17
N GLY A 317 18.97 23.98 -0.50
CA GLY A 317 19.95 25.04 -0.62
C GLY A 317 20.01 25.90 0.65
N ALA A 318 19.83 27.21 0.50
CA ALA A 318 19.85 28.18 1.60
C ALA A 318 18.52 28.33 2.34
N PHE A 319 17.47 27.64 1.93
CA PHE A 319 16.12 27.85 2.44
C PHE A 319 15.67 26.74 3.38
N ASN A 320 14.97 27.17 4.45
CA ASN A 320 14.08 26.32 5.24
C ASN A 320 12.65 26.56 4.77
N TYR A 321 11.85 25.49 4.79
CA TYR A 321 10.44 25.57 4.44
C TYR A 321 9.59 25.13 5.64
N THR A 322 8.59 25.92 5.97
CA THR A 322 7.65 25.66 7.07
C THR A 322 6.27 25.35 6.52
N LEU A 323 5.49 24.60 7.28
CA LEU A 323 4.11 24.28 6.96
C LEU A 323 3.17 25.27 7.68
N ASN A 324 2.30 25.93 6.94
CA ASN A 324 1.43 26.98 7.43
C ASN A 324 -0.02 26.73 7.01
N ARG A 325 -0.94 26.86 7.95
CA ARG A 325 -2.38 26.85 7.70
C ARG A 325 -2.87 28.27 7.49
N ASP A 326 -3.68 28.48 6.46
CA ASP A 326 -4.32 29.75 6.16
C ASP A 326 -5.80 29.78 6.58
N SER A 327 -6.40 30.96 6.53
CA SER A 327 -7.80 31.19 6.88
C SER A 327 -8.80 30.52 5.94
N ASP A 328 -8.34 30.06 4.78
CA ASP A 328 -9.11 29.28 3.81
C ASP A 328 -9.10 27.76 4.10
N GLU A 329 -8.57 27.36 5.26
CA GLU A 329 -8.39 25.96 5.68
C GLU A 329 -7.30 25.19 4.92
N ASP A 330 -6.67 25.80 3.91
CA ASP A 330 -5.60 25.23 3.14
C ASP A 330 -4.27 25.25 3.88
N TRP A 331 -3.36 24.36 3.50
CA TRP A 331 -2.01 24.29 4.06
C TRP A 331 -0.96 24.46 2.98
N TYR A 332 0.02 25.30 3.29
CA TYR A 332 1.08 25.71 2.36
C TYR A 332 2.47 25.50 2.95
N LEU A 333 3.41 25.10 2.08
CA LEU A 333 4.83 25.20 2.38
C LEU A 333 5.31 26.61 2.02
N ARG A 334 6.00 27.27 2.94
CA ARG A 334 6.59 28.59 2.75
C ARG A 334 8.05 28.61 3.14
N SER A 335 8.89 29.20 2.29
CA SER A 335 10.28 29.47 2.65
C SER A 335 10.33 30.56 3.71
N GLU A 336 11.17 30.36 4.71
CA GLU A 336 11.47 31.41 5.69
C GLU A 336 12.32 32.49 5.03
N ASN A 337 12.10 33.76 5.44
CA ASN A 337 12.93 34.88 4.98
C ASN A 337 14.36 34.85 5.54
N ALA A 338 14.65 33.94 6.45
CA ALA A 338 15.96 33.75 7.02
C ALA A 338 16.70 32.64 6.29
N TYR A 339 17.92 32.92 5.85
CA TYR A 339 18.83 31.89 5.37
C TYR A 339 19.11 30.88 6.48
N ARG A 340 19.48 29.67 6.09
CA ARG A 340 20.05 28.70 7.02
C ARG A 340 21.15 29.33 7.87
N ALA A 341 21.25 28.95 9.13
CA ALA A 341 22.21 29.49 10.05
C ALA A 341 23.68 29.40 9.58
N GLU A 342 23.97 28.43 8.73
CA GLU A 342 25.30 28.24 8.16
C GLU A 342 25.65 29.26 7.03
N VAL A 343 24.65 29.80 6.34
CA VAL A 343 24.87 30.71 5.21
C VAL A 343 25.58 32.03 5.63
N PRO A 344 25.21 32.67 6.73
CA PRO A 344 25.96 33.84 7.24
C PRO A 344 27.41 33.50 7.60
N LEU A 345 27.68 32.27 8.07
CA LEU A 345 29.02 31.84 8.42
C LEU A 345 29.93 31.76 7.19
N TYR A 346 29.43 31.20 6.08
CA TYR A 346 30.18 31.13 4.83
C TYR A 346 30.47 32.52 4.24
N THR A 347 29.48 33.43 4.34
CA THR A 347 29.67 34.82 3.87
C THR A 347 30.72 35.59 4.70
N SER A 348 30.72 35.39 6.03
CA SER A 348 31.72 36.00 6.91
C SER A 348 33.14 35.42 6.71
N MET A 349 33.23 34.12 6.44
CA MET A 349 34.53 33.49 6.13
C MET A 349 35.11 33.95 4.79
N LEU A 350 34.28 34.16 3.79
CA LEU A 350 34.70 34.70 2.49
C LEU A 350 35.19 36.14 2.59
N THR A 351 34.54 37.00 3.40
CA THR A 351 34.97 38.38 3.63
C THR A 351 36.31 38.45 4.41
N GLN A 352 36.48 37.56 5.39
CA GLN A 352 37.78 37.49 6.12
C GLN A 352 38.94 36.94 5.30
N ALA A 353 38.69 36.17 4.23
CA ALA A 353 39.73 35.64 3.35
C ALA A 353 40.14 36.62 2.23
N MET A 354 39.45 37.76 2.11
CA MET A 354 39.72 38.80 1.12
C MET A 354 40.38 40.05 1.71
N ASP A 355 40.56 40.14 3.03
CA ASP A 355 41.36 41.13 3.77
C ASP A 355 42.77 40.53 4.09
#